data_7f652b1df254b69c057aa9da1398499f
#
_entry.id   7f652b1df254b69c057aa9da1398499f
#
_cell.length_a   1.000
_cell.length_b   1.000
_cell.length_c   1.000
_cell.angle_alpha   90.00
_cell.angle_beta   90.00
_cell.angle_gamma   90.00
#
_symmetry.space_group_name_H-M   'P 1'
#
loop_
_entity.id
_entity.type
_entity.pdbx_description
1 polymer ?
#
loop_
_entity_poly.entity_id
_entity_poly.type
_entity_poly.pdbx_seq_one_letter_code
_entity_poly.pdbx_strand_id
1 'polypeptide(L)'
;MKIVLGSYHLDVDVAATRAYYEAHPLPWITCDCPGCRNFQAAIHRIPQEVKALFDRLGLDPEKPAEACYYQGTETTLSGDGWYHICGTILEQAMPKDSSQVFGEWINPAEGFSAAFKPDCDLLPKDFPHPCFQMEFNHLLPWVLEEPNPYLY
;
A
#
# COMPACT_ATOMS: atom_id res chain seq x y z
N MET A 1 -15.74 -10.11 -4.36
CA MET A 1 -15.63 -10.87 -3.07
C MET A 1 -15.83 -9.91 -1.92
N LYS A 2 -16.71 -10.21 -1.03
CA LYS A 2 -16.97 -9.39 0.16
C LYS A 2 -15.95 -9.68 1.25
N ILE A 3 -15.29 -8.64 1.72
CA ILE A 3 -14.19 -8.72 2.69
C ILE A 3 -14.48 -7.72 3.81
N VAL A 4 -14.30 -8.14 5.05
CA VAL A 4 -14.38 -7.27 6.24
C VAL A 4 -12.97 -7.12 6.81
N LEU A 5 -12.52 -5.87 6.93
CA LEU A 5 -11.23 -5.51 7.51
C LEU A 5 -11.45 -4.37 8.51
N GLY A 6 -11.38 -4.66 9.81
CA GLY A 6 -11.74 -3.68 10.83
C GLY A 6 -13.18 -3.19 10.63
N SER A 7 -13.38 -1.88 10.54
CA SER A 7 -14.68 -1.26 10.26
C SER A 7 -15.04 -1.21 8.78
N TYR A 8 -14.12 -1.62 7.88
CA TYR A 8 -14.36 -1.58 6.44
C TYR A 8 -15.12 -2.82 5.95
N HIS A 9 -16.18 -2.59 5.18
CA HIS A 9 -16.85 -3.60 4.39
C HIS A 9 -16.55 -3.32 2.92
N LEU A 10 -15.82 -4.22 2.29
CA LEU A 10 -15.31 -4.05 0.92
C LEU A 10 -15.95 -5.08 0.01
N ASP A 11 -16.25 -4.68 -1.21
CA ASP A 11 -16.55 -5.61 -2.30
C ASP A 11 -15.41 -5.51 -3.32
N VAL A 12 -14.53 -6.51 -3.33
CA VAL A 12 -13.27 -6.50 -4.08
C VAL A 12 -13.36 -7.45 -5.26
N ASP A 13 -13.07 -6.93 -6.44
CA ASP A 13 -12.80 -7.76 -7.61
C ASP A 13 -11.31 -8.17 -7.60
N VAL A 14 -11.01 -9.21 -6.86
CA VAL A 14 -9.64 -9.72 -6.66
C VAL A 14 -9.03 -10.14 -8.00
N ALA A 15 -9.82 -10.77 -8.85
CA ALA A 15 -9.33 -11.25 -10.16
C ALA A 15 -8.96 -10.09 -11.09
N ALA A 16 -9.81 -9.06 -11.17
CA ALA A 16 -9.51 -7.88 -11.99
C ALA A 16 -8.31 -7.10 -11.43
N THR A 17 -8.22 -6.96 -10.12
CA THR A 17 -7.08 -6.31 -9.46
C THR A 17 -5.79 -7.05 -9.80
N ARG A 18 -5.75 -8.36 -9.59
CA ARG A 18 -4.57 -9.18 -9.87
C ARG A 18 -4.17 -9.12 -11.35
N ALA A 19 -5.15 -9.25 -12.25
CA ALA A 19 -4.90 -9.19 -13.70
C ALA A 19 -4.30 -7.85 -14.12
N TYR A 20 -4.75 -6.74 -13.53
CA TYR A 20 -4.18 -5.42 -13.83
C TYR A 20 -2.71 -5.35 -13.42
N TYR A 21 -2.39 -5.75 -12.18
CA TYR A 21 -1.00 -5.73 -11.70
C TYR A 21 -0.09 -6.67 -12.49
N GLU A 22 -0.56 -7.85 -12.86
CA GLU A 22 0.19 -8.82 -13.67
C GLU A 22 0.46 -8.31 -15.09
N ALA A 23 -0.49 -7.57 -15.68
CA ALA A 23 -0.35 -7.01 -17.02
C ALA A 23 0.64 -5.83 -17.12
N HIS A 24 1.00 -5.23 -16.00
CA HIS A 24 1.87 -4.06 -15.92
C HIS A 24 3.19 -4.45 -15.25
N PRO A 25 4.26 -4.69 -16.03
CA PRO A 25 5.52 -5.20 -15.49
C PRO A 25 6.25 -4.18 -14.62
N LEU A 26 7.18 -4.67 -13.80
CA LEU A 26 8.14 -3.86 -13.05
C LEU A 26 9.12 -3.12 -13.99
N PRO A 27 9.71 -2.02 -13.54
CA PRO A 27 9.47 -1.35 -12.25
C PRO A 27 8.33 -0.32 -12.34
N TRP A 28 7.47 -0.29 -11.33
CA TRP A 28 6.44 0.76 -11.20
C TRP A 28 7.03 2.04 -10.61
N ILE A 29 7.94 1.89 -9.65
CA ILE A 29 8.72 3.01 -9.13
C ILE A 29 9.92 3.22 -10.03
N THR A 30 10.00 4.39 -10.67
CA THR A 30 11.11 4.77 -11.56
C THR A 30 12.14 5.67 -10.87
N CYS A 31 11.85 6.14 -9.66
CA CYS A 31 12.77 6.91 -8.84
C CYS A 31 13.96 6.06 -8.40
N ASP A 32 15.16 6.62 -8.48
CA ASP A 32 16.42 5.96 -8.11
C ASP A 32 17.05 6.54 -6.83
N CYS A 33 16.22 7.16 -5.97
CA CYS A 33 16.71 7.62 -4.67
C CYS A 33 16.97 6.43 -3.72
N PRO A 34 17.79 6.61 -2.68
CA PRO A 34 18.09 5.54 -1.73
C PRO A 34 16.85 4.88 -1.12
N GLY A 35 15.82 5.66 -0.80
CA GLY A 35 14.56 5.14 -0.25
C GLY A 35 13.87 4.21 -1.23
N CYS A 36 13.74 4.59 -2.50
CA CYS A 36 13.09 3.77 -3.54
C CYS A 36 13.89 2.50 -3.83
N ARG A 37 15.22 2.59 -3.87
CA ARG A 37 16.07 1.40 -4.05
C ARG A 37 15.95 0.45 -2.86
N ASN A 38 15.91 0.99 -1.64
CA ASN A 38 15.69 0.18 -0.45
C ASN A 38 14.29 -0.46 -0.44
N PHE A 39 13.26 0.29 -0.82
CA PHE A 39 11.90 -0.24 -0.93
C PHE A 39 11.85 -1.45 -1.87
N GLN A 40 12.39 -1.32 -3.07
CA GLN A 40 12.42 -2.41 -4.06
C GLN A 40 13.14 -3.66 -3.53
N ALA A 41 14.22 -3.46 -2.78
CA ALA A 41 15.00 -4.57 -2.23
C ALA A 41 14.36 -5.18 -0.97
N ALA A 42 13.64 -4.39 -0.17
CA ALA A 42 13.15 -4.77 1.15
C ALA A 42 11.68 -5.22 1.18
N ILE A 43 10.86 -4.82 0.20
CA ILE A 43 9.41 -5.06 0.24
C ILE A 43 9.06 -6.56 0.26
N HIS A 44 9.93 -7.43 -0.20
CA HIS A 44 9.76 -8.87 -0.12
C HIS A 44 9.88 -9.43 1.31
N ARG A 45 10.41 -8.64 2.24
CA ARG A 45 10.65 -9.04 3.63
C ARG A 45 9.53 -8.64 4.58
N ILE A 46 8.39 -8.21 4.05
CA ILE A 46 7.22 -7.91 4.88
C ILE A 46 6.71 -9.19 5.56
N PRO A 47 6.13 -9.06 6.78
CA PRO A 47 5.58 -10.20 7.51
C PRO A 47 4.51 -10.96 6.71
N GLN A 48 4.34 -12.24 7.04
CA GLN A 48 3.38 -13.11 6.34
C GLN A 48 1.94 -12.58 6.44
N GLU A 49 1.58 -11.96 7.57
CA GLU A 49 0.25 -11.36 7.78
C GLU A 49 0.00 -10.20 6.81
N VAL A 50 1.05 -9.42 6.52
CA VAL A 50 0.98 -8.32 5.54
C VAL A 50 0.89 -8.88 4.12
N LYS A 51 1.69 -9.89 3.79
CA LYS A 51 1.61 -10.57 2.49
C LYS A 51 0.21 -11.16 2.26
N ALA A 52 -0.38 -11.76 3.29
CA ALA A 52 -1.72 -12.32 3.23
C ALA A 52 -2.78 -11.25 2.94
N LEU A 53 -2.65 -10.05 3.54
CA LEU A 53 -3.54 -8.93 3.23
C LEU A 53 -3.45 -8.53 1.76
N PHE A 54 -2.23 -8.33 1.25
CA PHE A 54 -2.02 -7.98 -0.16
C PHE A 54 -2.59 -9.04 -1.11
N ASP A 55 -2.31 -10.30 -0.84
CA ASP A 55 -2.79 -11.42 -1.66
C ASP A 55 -4.32 -11.53 -1.66
N ARG A 56 -4.93 -11.33 -0.49
CA ARG A 56 -6.39 -11.33 -0.33
C ARG A 56 -7.08 -10.24 -1.15
N LEU A 57 -6.41 -9.10 -1.35
CA LEU A 57 -6.90 -7.97 -2.14
C LEU A 57 -6.50 -8.04 -3.63
N GLY A 58 -5.67 -8.99 -4.01
CA GLY A 58 -5.14 -9.13 -5.37
C GLY A 58 -4.02 -8.15 -5.70
N LEU A 59 -3.40 -7.54 -4.70
CA LEU A 59 -2.35 -6.54 -4.84
C LEU A 59 -0.97 -7.17 -4.96
N ASP A 60 -0.10 -6.49 -5.69
CA ASP A 60 1.33 -6.79 -5.73
C ASP A 60 2.08 -5.74 -4.89
N PRO A 61 2.71 -6.14 -3.77
CA PRO A 61 3.43 -5.20 -2.90
C PRO A 61 4.54 -4.43 -3.61
N GLU A 62 5.11 -4.97 -4.68
CA GLU A 62 6.18 -4.33 -5.45
C GLU A 62 5.71 -3.18 -6.34
N LYS A 63 4.40 -2.97 -6.44
CA LYS A 63 3.79 -2.05 -7.41
C LYS A 63 2.89 -0.99 -6.77
N PRO A 64 3.40 -0.20 -5.80
CA PRO A 64 2.62 0.93 -5.29
C PRO A 64 2.46 2.00 -6.36
N ALA A 65 1.36 2.75 -6.30
CA ALA A 65 1.18 3.91 -7.17
C ALA A 65 2.14 5.05 -6.80
N GLU A 66 2.48 5.16 -5.52
CA GLU A 66 3.47 6.09 -4.99
C GLU A 66 4.07 5.53 -3.69
N ALA A 67 5.29 5.94 -3.38
CA ALA A 67 5.95 5.61 -2.11
C ALA A 67 6.75 6.81 -1.61
N CYS A 68 6.61 7.11 -0.33
CA CYS A 68 7.27 8.20 0.36
C CYS A 68 8.03 7.67 1.59
N TYR A 69 9.11 8.34 1.97
CA TYR A 69 9.98 7.91 3.07
C TYR A 69 10.19 9.05 4.04
N TYR A 70 10.21 8.76 5.33
CA TYR A 70 10.21 9.80 6.36
C TYR A 70 11.41 9.71 7.27
N GLN A 71 11.49 8.67 8.07
CA GLN A 71 12.45 8.57 9.15
C GLN A 71 12.96 7.15 9.30
N GLY A 72 14.25 7.02 9.57
CA GLY A 72 14.87 5.73 9.76
C GLY A 72 15.83 5.68 10.92
N THR A 73 16.26 4.48 11.19
CA THR A 73 17.40 4.15 12.02
C THR A 73 18.50 3.57 11.14
N GLU A 74 19.60 3.12 11.73
CA GLU A 74 20.65 2.43 10.97
C GLU A 74 20.14 1.15 10.28
N THR A 75 19.06 0.56 10.81
CA THR A 75 18.55 -0.74 10.36
C THR A 75 17.14 -0.73 9.81
N THR A 76 16.43 0.41 9.87
CA THR A 76 15.04 0.52 9.43
C THR A 76 14.73 1.83 8.72
N LEU A 77 13.69 1.83 7.90
CA LEU A 77 13.15 3.04 7.27
C LEU A 77 11.62 2.99 7.28
N SER A 78 11.00 4.01 7.87
CA SER A 78 9.55 4.18 7.80
C SER A 78 9.13 4.95 6.56
N GLY A 79 7.99 4.57 6.01
CA GLY A 79 7.42 5.22 4.84
C GLY A 79 5.94 4.90 4.69
N ASP A 80 5.37 5.49 3.64
CA ASP A 80 4.02 5.17 3.21
C ASP A 80 3.94 5.06 1.69
N GLY A 81 2.80 4.62 1.24
CA GLY A 81 2.47 4.54 -0.17
C GLY A 81 1.01 4.15 -0.32
N TRP A 82 0.56 4.03 -1.56
CA TRP A 82 -0.80 3.57 -1.81
C TRP A 82 -0.90 2.69 -3.04
N TYR A 83 -1.97 1.91 -3.04
CA TYR A 83 -2.30 0.94 -4.08
C TYR A 83 -3.76 1.12 -4.50
N HIS A 84 -4.07 0.81 -5.75
CA HIS A 84 -5.44 0.86 -6.26
C HIS A 84 -6.05 -0.53 -6.34
N ILE A 85 -7.35 -0.63 -6.02
CA ILE A 85 -8.08 -1.90 -5.92
C ILE A 85 -9.36 -1.80 -6.72
N CYS A 86 -9.63 -2.78 -7.57
CA CYS A 86 -10.90 -2.89 -8.28
C CYS A 86 -12.00 -3.31 -7.31
N GLY A 87 -13.07 -2.51 -7.23
CA GLY A 87 -14.18 -2.77 -6.32
C GLY A 87 -14.72 -1.51 -5.66
N THR A 88 -15.46 -1.68 -4.58
CA THR A 88 -16.11 -0.60 -3.84
C THR A 88 -15.99 -0.76 -2.33
N ILE A 89 -15.98 0.35 -1.63
CA ILE A 89 -16.12 0.38 -0.17
C ILE A 89 -17.62 0.46 0.13
N LEU A 90 -18.17 -0.56 0.79
CA LEU A 90 -19.60 -0.66 1.09
C LEU A 90 -19.98 0.12 2.34
N GLU A 91 -19.16 -0.03 3.39
CA GLU A 91 -19.34 0.66 4.67
C GLU A 91 -17.97 1.02 5.22
N GLN A 92 -17.88 2.19 5.83
CA GLN A 92 -16.69 2.59 6.61
C GLN A 92 -17.12 3.56 7.70
N ALA A 93 -16.41 3.52 8.83
CA ALA A 93 -16.54 4.54 9.87
C ALA A 93 -15.86 5.82 9.38
N MET A 94 -16.61 6.71 8.74
CA MET A 94 -16.10 7.98 8.25
C MET A 94 -15.96 8.97 9.40
N PRO A 95 -14.80 9.64 9.54
CA PRO A 95 -14.73 10.86 10.33
C PRO A 95 -15.72 11.87 9.75
N LYS A 96 -16.35 12.66 10.62
CA LYS A 96 -17.30 13.70 10.21
C LYS A 96 -16.64 14.85 9.42
N ASP A 97 -15.32 14.90 9.45
CA ASP A 97 -14.54 15.90 8.73
C ASP A 97 -14.08 15.32 7.40
N SER A 98 -14.62 15.85 6.32
CA SER A 98 -14.32 15.41 4.94
C SER A 98 -12.88 15.65 4.49
N SER A 99 -12.08 16.41 5.26
CA SER A 99 -10.65 16.60 4.98
C SER A 99 -9.79 15.40 5.43
N GLN A 100 -10.34 14.56 6.31
CA GLN A 100 -9.70 13.32 6.75
C GLN A 100 -10.43 12.13 6.10
N VAL A 101 -9.89 11.68 5.00
CA VAL A 101 -10.51 10.67 4.13
C VAL A 101 -10.43 9.26 4.70
N PHE A 102 -9.77 9.09 5.84
CA PHE A 102 -9.50 7.77 6.39
C PHE A 102 -10.49 7.42 7.49
N GLY A 103 -11.02 6.22 7.41
CA GLY A 103 -11.63 5.56 8.54
C GLY A 103 -10.54 5.06 9.51
N GLU A 104 -10.81 3.94 10.15
CA GLU A 104 -9.88 3.29 11.05
C GLU A 104 -8.64 2.76 10.30
N TRP A 105 -7.46 2.91 10.91
CA TRP A 105 -6.26 2.20 10.46
C TRP A 105 -6.25 0.79 11.01
N ILE A 106 -6.10 -0.19 10.14
CA ILE A 106 -5.92 -1.59 10.53
C ILE A 106 -4.43 -1.92 10.60
N ASN A 107 -4.05 -2.79 11.52
CA ASN A 107 -2.65 -3.16 11.76
C ASN A 107 -2.48 -4.68 11.55
N PRO A 108 -2.16 -5.12 10.33
CA PRO A 108 -1.97 -6.55 10.07
C PRO A 108 -0.74 -7.13 10.78
N ALA A 109 0.27 -6.29 11.06
CA ALA A 109 1.45 -6.65 11.81
C ALA A 109 2.09 -5.41 12.45
N GLU A 110 2.97 -5.60 13.42
CA GLU A 110 3.72 -4.50 14.04
C GLU A 110 4.56 -3.76 12.98
N GLY A 111 4.46 -2.43 12.97
CA GLY A 111 5.13 -1.57 11.99
C GLY A 111 4.42 -1.44 10.65
N PHE A 112 3.24 -2.04 10.50
CA PHE A 112 2.46 -1.99 9.26
C PHE A 112 1.02 -1.61 9.56
N SER A 113 0.49 -0.67 8.77
CA SER A 113 -0.92 -0.28 8.87
C SER A 113 -1.50 0.04 7.50
N ALA A 114 -2.80 -0.15 7.37
CA ALA A 114 -3.52 0.14 6.15
C ALA A 114 -4.85 0.83 6.46
N ALA A 115 -5.27 1.71 5.56
CA ALA A 115 -6.59 2.34 5.57
C ALA A 115 -7.10 2.45 4.14
N PHE A 116 -8.41 2.60 3.99
CA PHE A 116 -9.04 2.62 2.67
C PHE A 116 -9.82 3.91 2.47
N LYS A 117 -9.84 4.40 1.24
CA LYS A 117 -10.62 5.55 0.84
C LYS A 117 -11.20 5.39 -0.57
N PRO A 118 -12.36 5.99 -0.86
CA PRO A 118 -12.98 5.87 -2.18
C PRO A 118 -12.24 6.65 -3.26
N ASP A 119 -11.58 7.76 -2.92
CA ASP A 119 -10.87 8.59 -3.89
C ASP A 119 -9.49 8.00 -4.18
N CYS A 120 -9.11 8.02 -5.46
CA CYS A 120 -7.84 7.48 -5.93
C CYS A 120 -6.92 8.60 -6.42
N ASP A 121 -5.70 8.65 -5.85
CA ASP A 121 -4.66 9.59 -6.25
C ASP A 121 -3.72 8.93 -7.28
N LEU A 122 -3.31 9.68 -8.30
CA LEU A 122 -2.43 9.19 -9.37
C LEU A 122 -2.94 7.91 -10.05
N LEU A 123 -4.26 7.80 -10.19
CA LEU A 123 -4.90 6.64 -10.81
C LEU A 123 -4.52 6.55 -12.29
N PRO A 124 -3.97 5.42 -12.77
CA PRO A 124 -3.75 5.21 -14.19
C PRO A 124 -5.05 5.28 -14.99
N LYS A 125 -5.01 5.87 -16.20
CA LYS A 125 -6.20 6.06 -17.03
C LYS A 125 -6.88 4.76 -17.44
N ASP A 126 -6.11 3.68 -17.53
CA ASP A 126 -6.59 2.36 -17.92
C ASP A 126 -6.96 1.47 -16.71
N PHE A 127 -6.90 2.01 -15.50
CA PHE A 127 -7.28 1.23 -14.31
C PHE A 127 -8.80 0.95 -14.33
N PRO A 128 -9.22 -0.32 -14.10
CA PRO A 128 -10.63 -0.68 -14.14
C PRO A 128 -11.47 0.02 -13.06
N HIS A 129 -12.70 0.39 -13.42
CA HIS A 129 -13.68 0.98 -12.51
C HIS A 129 -14.84 0.00 -12.25
N PRO A 130 -15.48 0.05 -11.07
CA PRO A 130 -15.16 0.93 -9.93
C PRO A 130 -13.86 0.54 -9.24
N CYS A 131 -13.25 1.49 -8.56
CA CYS A 131 -12.00 1.29 -7.85
C CYS A 131 -11.91 2.17 -6.60
N PHE A 132 -11.03 1.80 -5.69
CA PHE A 132 -10.73 2.55 -4.47
C PHE A 132 -9.26 2.41 -4.12
N GLN A 133 -8.80 3.11 -3.08
CA GLN A 133 -7.40 3.19 -2.73
C GLN A 133 -7.12 2.61 -1.35
N MET A 134 -6.04 1.85 -1.22
CA MET A 134 -5.46 1.45 0.05
C MET A 134 -4.23 2.29 0.33
N GLU A 135 -4.26 3.07 1.42
CA GLU A 135 -3.08 3.69 2.01
C GLU A 135 -2.33 2.65 2.85
N PHE A 136 -1.02 2.67 2.78
CA PHE A 136 -0.18 1.67 3.43
C PHE A 136 1.02 2.32 4.08
N ASN A 137 1.12 2.21 5.41
CA ASN A 137 2.29 2.61 6.18
C ASN A 137 3.15 1.39 6.47
N HIS A 138 4.46 1.55 6.33
CA HIS A 138 5.39 0.45 6.49
C HIS A 138 6.65 0.85 7.25
N LEU A 139 7.19 -0.10 7.99
CA LEU A 139 8.50 -0.05 8.58
C LEU A 139 9.33 -1.18 7.96
N LEU A 140 10.16 -0.83 6.98
CA LEU A 140 10.98 -1.79 6.25
C LEU A 140 12.40 -1.84 6.83
N PRO A 141 13.08 -3.00 6.74
CA PRO A 141 14.49 -3.05 7.06
C PRO A 141 15.29 -2.23 6.05
N TRP A 142 16.36 -1.59 6.51
CA TRP A 142 17.35 -1.01 5.63
C TRP A 142 18.29 -2.12 5.16
N VAL A 143 18.28 -2.41 3.87
CA VAL A 143 18.98 -3.58 3.29
C VAL A 143 20.08 -3.20 2.30
N LEU A 144 20.24 -1.91 1.99
CA LEU A 144 21.33 -1.44 1.13
C LEU A 144 22.65 -1.44 1.89
N GLU A 145 23.77 -1.61 1.17
CA GLU A 145 25.11 -1.53 1.76
C GLU A 145 25.48 -0.10 2.16
N GLU A 146 24.97 0.90 1.43
CA GLU A 146 25.17 2.32 1.76
C GLU A 146 24.45 2.71 3.06
N PRO A 147 24.97 3.67 3.84
CA PRO A 147 24.32 4.16 5.03
C PRO A 147 22.93 4.74 4.72
N ASN A 148 21.98 4.55 5.64
CA ASN A 148 20.65 5.13 5.53
C ASN A 148 20.71 6.66 5.65
N PRO A 149 20.36 7.45 4.61
CA PRO A 149 20.41 8.91 4.69
C PRO A 149 19.23 9.54 5.44
N TYR A 150 18.24 8.74 5.85
CA TYR A 150 17.02 9.20 6.53
C TYR A 150 17.12 9.13 8.06
N LEU A 151 18.33 9.17 8.61
CA LEU A 151 18.56 9.20 10.05
C LEU A 151 18.21 10.57 10.64
N TYR A 152 17.51 10.57 11.78
CA TYR A 152 17.18 11.77 12.56
C TYR A 152 17.44 11.53 14.04
#